data_8e04d5aa73b897012bd0b83930199240
#
_entry.id   8e04d5aa73b897012bd0b83930199240
#
_cell.length_a   1.000
_cell.length_b   1.000
_cell.length_c   1.000
_cell.angle_alpha   90.00
_cell.angle_beta   90.00
_cell.angle_gamma   90.00
#
_symmetry.space_group_name_H-M   'P 1'
#
loop_
_entity.id
_entity.type
_entity.pdbx_description
1 polymer ?
#
loop_
_entity_poly.entity_id
_entity_poly.type
_entity_poly.pdbx_seq_one_letter_code
_entity_poly.pdbx_strand_id
1 'polypeptide(L)'
;MTLWRIHISLLLVAVSFLVCQQQTNAVFAQTKLKYAPAPATNPLKGLVPYARPTPGRFPHSMEFNYLALSEIVVGENQYNWEPLNFLLDDIASRQKQAIFRIWMEYPGKENGIPKYLEKKGVRVTEWTNPKQDPFPARKVRTPDYSNLHLRKMLTHFIAELGSRYDGDARIGFITAGLLGTWGEWHTYPRTDLMADKKVQDEVLQAYTSAFKKTAVLVRYPAGKNDATYARNDNQPVGYHDDQFSTATIEKGTNKEFFWFFLSKMQRANAMEKWKNFPVGGEIAPEVWGSIFDRHPSHPQAQDFGECVRQTHVSWLLDSGMFKKLQPTNRITTAKQHVQKMGYEFQVTHVSFSQKANQDIIEISLKNH
;
A
#
# COMPACT_ATOMS: atom_id res chain seq x y z
N MET A 1 -5.14 24.64 7.66
CA MET A 1 -4.06 25.36 6.93
C MET A 1 -2.80 25.26 7.77
N THR A 2 -1.91 24.35 7.44
CA THR A 2 -0.66 24.15 8.18
C THR A 2 0.46 24.83 7.42
N LEU A 3 1.04 25.88 8.00
CA LEU A 3 2.20 26.60 7.46
C LEU A 3 3.47 25.86 7.88
N TRP A 4 4.20 25.31 6.92
CA TRP A 4 5.56 24.79 7.14
C TRP A 4 6.58 25.88 6.81
N ARG A 5 7.46 26.21 7.77
CA ARG A 5 8.58 27.13 7.55
C ARG A 5 9.85 26.32 7.34
N ILE A 6 10.42 26.40 6.15
CA ILE A 6 11.73 25.80 5.84
C ILE A 6 12.78 26.92 5.94
N HIS A 7 13.76 26.73 6.82
CA HIS A 7 14.91 27.63 6.94
C HIS A 7 16.09 27.02 6.16
N ILE A 8 16.52 27.69 5.10
CA ILE A 8 17.74 27.34 4.35
C ILE A 8 18.78 28.42 4.64
N SER A 9 19.86 28.03 5.32
CA SER A 9 21.01 28.93 5.56
C SER A 9 22.04 28.76 4.44
N LEU A 10 22.16 29.78 3.58
CA LEU A 10 23.23 29.86 2.59
C LEU A 10 24.34 30.78 3.15
N LEU A 11 25.55 30.23 3.33
CA LEU A 11 26.75 30.97 3.66
C LEU A 11 27.31 31.65 2.39
N LEU A 12 27.18 32.95 2.28
CA LEU A 12 27.88 33.76 1.27
C LEU A 12 28.98 34.60 1.93
N VAL A 13 30.17 34.51 1.39
CA VAL A 13 31.39 35.20 1.83
C VAL A 13 31.23 36.72 1.66
N ALA A 14 31.45 37.48 2.75
CA ALA A 14 31.30 38.91 2.82
C ALA A 14 32.47 39.66 2.19
N VAL A 15 32.17 40.60 1.31
CA VAL A 15 33.05 41.76 1.00
C VAL A 15 32.49 42.96 1.75
N SER A 16 33.31 43.52 2.66
CA SER A 16 32.94 44.57 3.57
C SER A 16 32.84 45.92 2.85
N PHE A 17 31.65 46.50 2.79
CA PHE A 17 31.46 47.95 2.64
C PHE A 17 30.59 48.44 3.81
N LEU A 18 31.14 49.34 4.62
CA LEU A 18 30.41 50.07 5.65
C LEU A 18 29.41 51.01 4.94
N VAL A 19 28.16 50.66 4.95
CA VAL A 19 27.04 51.57 4.69
C VAL A 19 26.06 51.42 5.84
N CYS A 20 25.69 52.56 6.43
CA CYS A 20 24.74 52.73 7.52
C CYS A 20 23.44 51.96 7.18
N GLN A 21 23.15 50.88 7.88
CA GLN A 21 21.99 50.03 7.61
C GLN A 21 20.74 50.63 8.25
N GLN A 22 19.93 51.32 7.46
CA GLN A 22 18.50 51.30 7.70
C GLN A 22 17.98 49.87 7.39
N GLN A 23 17.45 49.19 8.39
CA GLN A 23 16.78 47.89 8.21
C GLN A 23 15.53 48.09 7.36
N THR A 24 15.67 48.04 6.06
CA THR A 24 14.52 47.88 5.16
C THR A 24 14.21 46.38 5.09
N ASN A 25 13.08 45.99 5.68
CA ASN A 25 12.47 44.69 5.40
C ASN A 25 12.05 44.67 3.92
N ALA A 26 12.95 44.30 3.02
CA ALA A 26 12.60 44.15 1.61
C ALA A 26 11.76 42.87 1.46
N VAL A 27 10.45 43.01 1.39
CA VAL A 27 9.55 41.95 0.97
C VAL A 27 9.71 41.81 -0.55
N PHE A 28 10.43 40.81 -1.00
CA PHE A 28 10.48 40.45 -2.42
C PHE A 28 9.13 39.90 -2.85
N ALA A 29 8.77 40.13 -4.10
CA ALA A 29 7.43 39.87 -4.64
C ALA A 29 6.84 38.52 -4.28
N GLN A 30 5.66 38.50 -3.70
CA GLN A 30 4.85 37.33 -3.52
C GLN A 30 4.27 36.94 -4.87
N THR A 31 4.60 35.73 -5.38
CA THR A 31 4.08 35.20 -6.62
C THR A 31 2.98 34.15 -6.35
N LYS A 32 1.77 34.42 -6.84
CA LYS A 32 0.67 33.47 -6.83
C LYS A 32 0.82 32.55 -8.02
N LEU A 33 0.84 31.23 -7.79
CA LEU A 33 0.99 30.23 -8.82
C LEU A 33 -0.39 29.67 -9.25
N LYS A 34 -0.55 29.47 -10.55
CA LYS A 34 -1.76 28.84 -11.09
C LYS A 34 -1.74 27.34 -10.80
N TYR A 35 -2.93 26.78 -10.55
CA TYR A 35 -3.08 25.35 -10.42
C TYR A 35 -2.69 24.64 -11.71
N ALA A 36 -1.92 23.57 -11.57
CA ALA A 36 -1.65 22.60 -12.61
C ALA A 36 -1.81 21.21 -12.02
N PRO A 37 -2.53 20.29 -12.70
CA PRO A 37 -2.73 18.93 -12.20
C PRO A 37 -1.40 18.22 -11.98
N ALA A 38 -1.31 17.44 -10.91
CA ALA A 38 -0.12 16.65 -10.63
C ALA A 38 0.06 15.53 -11.69
N PRO A 39 1.33 15.17 -12.02
CA PRO A 39 1.59 14.05 -12.91
C PRO A 39 1.01 12.74 -12.36
N ALA A 40 0.53 11.86 -13.25
CA ALA A 40 0.08 10.52 -12.86
C ALA A 40 1.23 9.61 -12.35
N THR A 41 2.48 10.09 -12.44
CA THR A 41 3.69 9.43 -11.92
C THR A 41 4.15 9.98 -10.58
N ASN A 42 3.32 10.74 -9.86
CA ASN A 42 3.68 11.18 -8.52
C ASN A 42 4.03 9.99 -7.62
N PRO A 43 5.06 10.12 -6.76
CA PRO A 43 5.47 9.05 -5.86
C PRO A 43 4.34 8.56 -4.96
N LEU A 44 4.35 7.29 -4.59
CA LEU A 44 3.47 6.68 -3.59
C LEU A 44 1.96 6.78 -3.90
N LYS A 45 1.56 6.99 -5.15
CA LYS A 45 0.15 7.02 -5.56
C LYS A 45 -0.08 6.51 -6.97
N GLY A 46 -1.33 6.16 -7.27
CA GLY A 46 -1.80 5.81 -8.59
C GLY A 46 -1.97 4.30 -8.84
N LEU A 47 -2.12 3.94 -10.11
CA LEU A 47 -2.23 2.53 -10.52
C LEU A 47 -0.85 1.87 -10.49
N VAL A 48 -0.83 0.63 -10.01
CA VAL A 48 0.38 -0.15 -9.81
C VAL A 48 0.29 -1.43 -10.63
N PRO A 49 1.23 -1.70 -11.56
CA PRO A 49 1.33 -2.99 -12.25
C PRO A 49 2.02 -4.04 -11.40
N TYR A 50 1.93 -5.31 -11.82
CA TYR A 50 2.95 -6.28 -11.42
C TYR A 50 4.32 -5.85 -11.93
N ALA A 51 5.38 -6.23 -11.18
CA ALA A 51 6.76 -5.92 -11.54
C ALA A 51 7.09 -6.33 -12.99
N ARG A 52 7.91 -5.51 -13.65
CA ARG A 52 8.27 -5.63 -15.08
C ARG A 52 7.07 -5.52 -16.02
N PRO A 53 6.30 -4.44 -15.94
CA PRO A 53 5.22 -4.20 -16.89
C PRO A 53 5.79 -3.96 -18.29
N THR A 54 4.97 -4.18 -19.32
CA THR A 54 5.35 -3.80 -20.68
C THR A 54 5.64 -2.30 -20.75
N PRO A 55 6.82 -1.86 -21.23
CA PRO A 55 7.16 -0.44 -21.32
C PRO A 55 6.15 0.38 -22.14
N GLY A 56 6.00 1.66 -21.77
CA GLY A 56 5.15 2.61 -22.51
C GLY A 56 3.64 2.41 -22.33
N ARG A 57 3.21 1.57 -21.36
CA ARG A 57 1.80 1.41 -21.01
C ARG A 57 1.31 2.58 -20.14
N PHE A 58 0.54 2.35 -19.13
CA PHE A 58 0.03 3.41 -18.27
C PHE A 58 1.15 3.99 -17.37
N PRO A 59 1.17 5.32 -17.10
CA PRO A 59 2.16 5.92 -16.21
C PRO A 59 1.97 5.44 -14.76
N HIS A 60 3.08 5.13 -14.08
CA HIS A 60 3.08 4.65 -12.70
C HIS A 60 4.37 5.04 -11.97
N SER A 61 4.35 5.00 -10.65
CA SER A 61 5.49 5.28 -9.78
C SER A 61 5.93 4.08 -8.93
N MET A 62 5.11 3.05 -8.86
CA MET A 62 5.34 1.84 -8.06
C MET A 62 5.04 0.58 -8.86
N GLU A 63 5.65 -0.54 -8.46
CA GLU A 63 5.38 -1.87 -9.01
C GLU A 63 5.15 -2.86 -7.86
N PHE A 64 4.23 -3.80 -8.06
CA PHE A 64 3.84 -4.81 -7.06
C PHE A 64 4.42 -6.18 -7.38
N ASN A 65 4.80 -6.96 -6.35
CA ASN A 65 5.10 -8.38 -6.51
C ASN A 65 4.77 -9.21 -5.28
N TYR A 66 4.48 -10.48 -5.53
CA TYR A 66 4.38 -11.52 -4.51
C TYR A 66 5.70 -12.25 -4.36
N LEU A 67 6.08 -12.58 -3.11
CA LEU A 67 7.24 -13.42 -2.78
C LEU A 67 6.81 -14.59 -1.91
N ALA A 68 7.29 -15.79 -2.21
CA ALA A 68 7.05 -16.94 -1.34
C ALA A 68 7.96 -16.85 -0.11
N LEU A 69 7.38 -17.08 1.08
CA LEU A 69 8.18 -17.06 2.32
C LEU A 69 9.32 -18.08 2.28
N SER A 70 9.09 -19.25 1.68
CA SER A 70 10.08 -20.32 1.54
C SER A 70 11.30 -19.98 0.66
N GLU A 71 11.20 -18.95 -0.17
CA GLU A 71 12.35 -18.44 -0.95
C GLU A 71 13.30 -17.61 -0.07
N ILE A 72 12.76 -17.03 1.01
CA ILE A 72 13.51 -16.19 1.94
C ILE A 72 13.91 -16.97 3.18
N VAL A 73 12.99 -17.71 3.80
CA VAL A 73 13.25 -18.50 5.00
C VAL A 73 13.68 -19.91 4.59
N VAL A 74 14.98 -20.16 4.58
CA VAL A 74 15.58 -21.40 4.10
C VAL A 74 15.87 -22.42 5.21
N GLY A 75 15.82 -21.99 6.48
CA GLY A 75 16.03 -22.81 7.67
C GLY A 75 15.64 -22.07 8.93
N GLU A 76 15.80 -22.72 10.10
CA GLU A 76 15.54 -22.08 11.38
C GLU A 76 16.53 -20.92 11.58
N ASN A 77 16.04 -19.69 11.69
CA ASN A 77 16.83 -18.45 11.75
C ASN A 77 17.83 -18.28 10.59
N GLN A 78 17.55 -18.89 9.44
CA GLN A 78 18.38 -18.81 8.25
C GLN A 78 17.60 -18.17 7.10
N TYR A 79 18.15 -17.09 6.55
CA TYR A 79 17.46 -16.26 5.56
C TYR A 79 18.30 -16.10 4.30
N ASN A 80 17.67 -16.30 3.15
CA ASN A 80 18.19 -15.88 1.85
C ASN A 80 17.46 -14.61 1.42
N TRP A 81 18.11 -13.46 1.53
CA TRP A 81 17.53 -12.18 1.17
C TRP A 81 17.66 -11.82 -0.33
N GLU A 82 18.36 -12.63 -1.10
CA GLU A 82 18.59 -12.33 -2.52
C GLU A 82 17.31 -12.16 -3.35
N PRO A 83 16.25 -12.99 -3.21
CA PRO A 83 15.03 -12.79 -3.97
C PRO A 83 14.39 -11.43 -3.73
N LEU A 84 14.37 -10.95 -2.48
CA LEU A 84 13.84 -9.63 -2.15
C LEU A 84 14.77 -8.51 -2.62
N ASN A 85 16.08 -8.61 -2.41
CA ASN A 85 17.03 -7.62 -2.90
C ASN A 85 16.96 -7.48 -4.42
N PHE A 86 16.95 -8.61 -5.14
CA PHE A 86 16.81 -8.60 -6.59
C PHE A 86 15.54 -7.90 -7.05
N LEU A 87 14.40 -8.18 -6.40
CA LEU A 87 13.13 -7.50 -6.71
C LEU A 87 13.24 -5.99 -6.49
N LEU A 88 13.78 -5.57 -5.34
CA LEU A 88 13.91 -4.15 -5.00
C LEU A 88 14.83 -3.41 -5.96
N ASP A 89 15.99 -4.00 -6.30
CA ASP A 89 16.96 -3.41 -7.22
C ASP A 89 16.43 -3.36 -8.64
N ASP A 90 15.76 -4.40 -9.10
CA ASP A 90 15.13 -4.45 -10.41
C ASP A 90 14.07 -3.36 -10.59
N ILE A 91 13.19 -3.18 -9.61
CA ILE A 91 12.16 -2.13 -9.63
C ILE A 91 12.82 -0.74 -9.54
N ALA A 92 13.79 -0.56 -8.65
CA ALA A 92 14.51 0.70 -8.48
C ALA A 92 15.31 1.09 -9.72
N SER A 93 15.83 0.13 -10.51
CA SER A 93 16.51 0.40 -11.77
C SER A 93 15.64 1.13 -12.79
N ARG A 94 14.31 1.01 -12.66
CA ARG A 94 13.30 1.74 -13.45
C ARG A 94 12.81 3.03 -12.79
N GLN A 95 13.48 3.48 -11.70
CA GLN A 95 13.08 4.64 -10.91
C GLN A 95 11.68 4.50 -10.32
N LYS A 96 11.34 3.29 -9.86
CA LYS A 96 10.07 2.96 -9.22
C LYS A 96 10.32 2.45 -7.80
N GLN A 97 9.27 2.46 -6.98
CA GLN A 97 9.29 1.87 -5.65
C GLN A 97 8.48 0.57 -5.64
N ALA A 98 8.93 -0.38 -4.83
CA ALA A 98 8.27 -1.67 -4.70
C ALA A 98 7.10 -1.61 -3.71
N ILE A 99 6.04 -2.31 -4.05
CA ILE A 99 5.05 -2.80 -3.10
C ILE A 99 5.14 -4.32 -3.14
N PHE A 100 5.20 -4.99 -2.00
CA PHE A 100 5.26 -6.44 -2.00
C PHE A 100 4.42 -7.08 -0.90
N ARG A 101 4.05 -8.34 -1.15
CA ARG A 101 3.37 -9.22 -0.19
C ARG A 101 4.10 -10.56 -0.12
N ILE A 102 4.45 -10.98 1.09
CA ILE A 102 5.07 -12.29 1.32
C ILE A 102 3.97 -13.27 1.73
N TRP A 103 3.92 -14.42 1.08
CA TRP A 103 2.85 -15.40 1.26
C TRP A 103 3.39 -16.79 1.66
N MET A 104 2.59 -17.54 2.41
CA MET A 104 2.75 -18.97 2.64
C MET A 104 1.77 -19.82 1.83
N GLU A 105 0.56 -19.31 1.65
CA GLU A 105 -0.53 -19.98 0.93
C GLU A 105 -0.80 -19.27 -0.39
N TYR A 106 -0.77 -20.04 -1.48
CA TYR A 106 -1.13 -19.51 -2.80
C TYR A 106 -1.78 -20.61 -3.63
N PRO A 107 -3.07 -20.50 -4.04
CA PRO A 107 -3.75 -21.51 -4.83
C PRO A 107 -2.97 -21.89 -6.08
N GLY A 108 -2.68 -23.20 -6.21
CA GLY A 108 -1.91 -23.75 -7.32
C GLY A 108 -0.39 -23.62 -7.21
N LYS A 109 0.13 -23.11 -6.07
CA LYS A 109 1.55 -23.11 -5.74
C LYS A 109 1.80 -23.90 -4.45
N GLU A 110 2.87 -24.66 -4.41
CA GLU A 110 3.16 -25.59 -3.30
C GLU A 110 4.28 -25.12 -2.37
N ASN A 111 5.08 -24.17 -2.78
CA ASN A 111 6.37 -23.85 -2.17
C ASN A 111 6.36 -22.64 -1.21
N GLY A 112 5.19 -22.15 -0.76
CA GLY A 112 5.13 -20.97 0.11
C GLY A 112 5.57 -21.22 1.55
N ILE A 113 5.37 -22.43 2.07
CA ILE A 113 5.70 -22.82 3.45
C ILE A 113 7.16 -23.30 3.51
N PRO A 114 8.02 -22.77 4.41
CA PRO A 114 9.39 -23.25 4.59
C PRO A 114 9.44 -24.73 4.97
N LYS A 115 10.12 -25.54 4.18
CA LYS A 115 10.14 -27.03 4.31
C LYS A 115 10.61 -27.53 5.67
N TYR A 116 11.49 -26.81 6.37
CA TYR A 116 11.99 -27.23 7.68
C TYR A 116 10.89 -27.23 8.76
N LEU A 117 9.82 -26.44 8.59
CA LEU A 117 8.70 -26.38 9.53
C LEU A 117 7.94 -27.69 9.59
N GLU A 118 7.72 -28.36 8.45
CA GLU A 118 7.10 -29.69 8.42
C GLU A 118 7.96 -30.71 9.18
N LYS A 119 9.30 -30.64 9.02
CA LYS A 119 10.25 -31.46 9.81
C LYS A 119 10.22 -31.15 11.31
N LYS A 120 9.81 -29.95 11.70
CA LYS A 120 9.59 -29.53 13.10
C LYS A 120 8.17 -29.83 13.62
N GLY A 121 7.37 -30.59 12.87
CA GLY A 121 6.04 -31.02 13.26
C GLY A 121 4.92 -30.03 13.00
N VAL A 122 5.15 -29.00 12.17
CA VAL A 122 4.06 -28.15 11.69
C VAL A 122 3.21 -28.94 10.68
N ARG A 123 1.97 -29.23 11.05
CA ARG A 123 1.03 -29.89 10.14
C ARG A 123 0.62 -28.94 9.03
N VAL A 124 0.44 -29.49 7.83
CA VAL A 124 -0.05 -28.76 6.67
C VAL A 124 -1.31 -29.46 6.16
N THR A 125 -2.39 -28.73 6.06
CA THR A 125 -3.67 -29.22 5.51
C THR A 125 -3.76 -28.89 4.03
N GLU A 126 -3.94 -29.91 3.20
CA GLU A 126 -4.21 -29.74 1.77
C GLU A 126 -5.71 -29.69 1.52
N TRP A 127 -6.15 -28.72 0.72
CA TRP A 127 -7.54 -28.58 0.33
C TRP A 127 -7.65 -27.93 -1.06
N THR A 128 -8.84 -27.89 -1.62
CA THR A 128 -9.07 -27.27 -2.93
C THR A 128 -9.85 -25.97 -2.73
N ASN A 129 -9.23 -24.84 -3.10
CA ASN A 129 -9.94 -23.58 -3.27
C ASN A 129 -10.89 -23.74 -4.48
N PRO A 130 -12.21 -23.56 -4.31
CA PRO A 130 -13.16 -23.71 -5.38
C PRO A 130 -12.92 -22.71 -6.52
N LYS A 131 -13.51 -23.00 -7.68
CA LYS A 131 -13.50 -22.04 -8.79
C LYS A 131 -14.15 -20.72 -8.33
N GLN A 132 -13.45 -19.61 -8.58
CA GLN A 132 -13.94 -18.24 -8.41
C GLN A 132 -13.56 -17.51 -9.70
N ASP A 133 -14.54 -17.01 -10.46
CA ASP A 133 -14.22 -16.30 -11.70
C ASP A 133 -13.35 -15.07 -11.40
N PRO A 134 -12.26 -14.85 -12.17
CA PRO A 134 -11.82 -15.63 -13.34
C PRO A 134 -10.90 -16.83 -13.01
N PHE A 135 -10.75 -17.22 -11.74
CA PHE A 135 -9.77 -18.22 -11.31
C PHE A 135 -10.35 -19.64 -11.27
N PRO A 136 -9.67 -20.67 -11.84
CA PRO A 136 -10.07 -22.06 -11.71
C PRO A 136 -9.88 -22.59 -10.28
N ALA A 137 -10.55 -23.70 -9.97
CA ALA A 137 -10.28 -24.41 -8.71
C ALA A 137 -8.81 -24.85 -8.64
N ARG A 138 -8.16 -24.66 -7.49
CA ARG A 138 -6.73 -24.94 -7.28
C ARG A 138 -6.46 -25.48 -5.89
N LYS A 139 -5.45 -26.34 -5.79
CA LYS A 139 -4.96 -26.85 -4.50
C LYS A 139 -4.32 -25.72 -3.69
N VAL A 140 -4.53 -25.77 -2.38
CA VAL A 140 -3.94 -24.88 -1.38
C VAL A 140 -3.35 -25.74 -0.28
N ARG A 141 -2.25 -25.28 0.29
CA ARG A 141 -1.60 -25.88 1.47
C ARG A 141 -1.60 -24.83 2.59
N THR A 142 -2.35 -25.12 3.64
CA THR A 142 -2.49 -24.23 4.81
C THR A 142 -1.75 -24.83 5.99
N PRO A 143 -0.79 -24.10 6.62
CA PRO A 143 -0.10 -24.58 7.81
C PRO A 143 -1.00 -24.46 9.05
N ASP A 144 -0.74 -25.30 10.05
CA ASP A 144 -1.34 -25.15 11.37
C ASP A 144 -0.79 -23.91 12.08
N TYR A 145 -1.51 -22.81 11.96
CA TYR A 145 -1.12 -21.51 12.54
C TYR A 145 -1.01 -21.53 14.07
N SER A 146 -1.64 -22.49 14.76
CA SER A 146 -1.51 -22.63 16.20
C SER A 146 -0.15 -23.16 16.67
N ASN A 147 0.61 -23.77 15.74
CA ASN A 147 1.88 -24.41 16.03
C ASN A 147 2.95 -23.40 16.52
N LEU A 148 3.58 -23.67 17.63
CA LEU A 148 4.53 -22.76 18.28
C LEU A 148 5.79 -22.50 17.45
N HIS A 149 6.28 -23.48 16.69
CA HIS A 149 7.45 -23.29 15.83
C HIS A 149 7.12 -22.32 14.67
N LEU A 150 5.93 -22.45 14.08
CA LEU A 150 5.47 -21.54 13.05
C LEU A 150 5.33 -20.11 13.60
N ARG A 151 4.66 -19.94 14.74
CA ARG A 151 4.44 -18.60 15.36
C ARG A 151 5.76 -17.91 15.71
N LYS A 152 6.71 -18.64 16.30
CA LYS A 152 8.06 -18.11 16.59
C LYS A 152 8.79 -17.71 15.31
N MET A 153 8.72 -18.55 14.28
CA MET A 153 9.32 -18.22 12.98
C MET A 153 8.73 -16.96 12.37
N LEU A 154 7.40 -16.81 12.36
CA LEU A 154 6.73 -15.63 11.81
C LEU A 154 7.18 -14.33 12.48
N THR A 155 7.14 -14.29 13.81
CA THR A 155 7.52 -13.09 14.58
C THR A 155 9.01 -12.76 14.43
N HIS A 156 9.88 -13.78 14.43
CA HIS A 156 11.32 -13.58 14.21
C HIS A 156 11.63 -13.12 12.78
N PHE A 157 11.01 -13.74 11.78
CA PHE A 157 11.16 -13.32 10.39
C PHE A 157 10.75 -11.86 10.17
N ILE A 158 9.61 -11.43 10.73
CA ILE A 158 9.16 -10.05 10.61
C ILE A 158 10.15 -9.08 11.28
N ALA A 159 10.70 -9.44 12.43
CA ALA A 159 11.73 -8.64 13.11
C ALA A 159 12.99 -8.48 12.25
N GLU A 160 13.48 -9.57 11.64
CA GLU A 160 14.62 -9.55 10.73
C GLU A 160 14.34 -8.76 9.44
N LEU A 161 13.12 -8.89 8.89
CA LEU A 161 12.69 -8.13 7.73
C LEU A 161 12.71 -6.61 8.04
N GLY A 162 12.16 -6.21 9.18
CA GLY A 162 12.15 -4.80 9.60
C GLY A 162 13.56 -4.26 9.90
N SER A 163 14.40 -5.05 10.58
CA SER A 163 15.80 -4.67 10.85
C SER A 163 16.58 -4.34 9.57
N ARG A 164 16.26 -5.00 8.44
CA ARG A 164 16.94 -4.79 7.16
C ARG A 164 16.33 -3.71 6.30
N TYR A 165 15.01 -3.59 6.30
CA TYR A 165 14.29 -2.87 5.25
C TYR A 165 13.38 -1.75 5.76
N ASP A 166 13.27 -1.51 7.08
CA ASP A 166 12.47 -0.37 7.56
C ASP A 166 13.11 0.96 7.17
N GLY A 167 12.42 1.69 6.30
CA GLY A 167 12.89 2.95 5.73
C GLY A 167 13.79 2.81 4.49
N ASP A 168 13.86 1.63 3.87
CA ASP A 168 14.51 1.46 2.57
C ASP A 168 13.78 2.26 1.49
N ALA A 169 14.49 3.20 0.85
CA ALA A 169 13.91 4.10 -0.15
C ALA A 169 13.35 3.40 -1.40
N ARG A 170 13.74 2.15 -1.66
CA ARG A 170 13.22 1.33 -2.75
C ARG A 170 11.81 0.79 -2.48
N ILE A 171 11.33 0.86 -1.22
CA ILE A 171 10.04 0.33 -0.80
C ILE A 171 9.04 1.47 -0.64
N GLY A 172 7.92 1.41 -1.35
CA GLY A 172 6.79 2.30 -1.14
C GLY A 172 5.90 1.83 0.02
N PHE A 173 5.45 0.58 -0.05
CA PHE A 173 4.55 -0.02 0.94
C PHE A 173 4.80 -1.52 1.10
N ILE A 174 4.44 -2.05 2.28
CA ILE A 174 4.36 -3.50 2.52
C ILE A 174 2.91 -3.85 2.80
N THR A 175 2.35 -4.80 2.05
CA THR A 175 1.07 -5.40 2.44
C THR A 175 1.36 -6.56 3.38
N ALA A 176 0.80 -6.53 4.60
CA ALA A 176 1.00 -7.55 5.61
C ALA A 176 0.44 -8.89 5.12
N GLY A 177 1.33 -9.72 4.64
CA GLY A 177 1.02 -11.07 4.17
C GLY A 177 1.12 -12.10 5.29
N LEU A 178 1.67 -13.29 4.95
CA LEU A 178 1.98 -14.41 5.84
C LEU A 178 0.77 -15.20 6.35
N LEU A 179 -0.39 -14.62 6.50
CA LEU A 179 -1.58 -15.32 6.99
C LEU A 179 -2.62 -15.49 5.87
N GLY A 180 -3.10 -16.72 5.72
CA GLY A 180 -4.18 -17.06 4.81
C GLY A 180 -3.81 -17.09 3.32
N THR A 181 -4.80 -17.38 2.53
CA THR A 181 -4.70 -17.51 1.06
C THR A 181 -4.23 -16.20 0.46
N TRP A 182 -3.24 -16.24 -0.45
CA TRP A 182 -2.51 -15.09 -1.03
C TRP A 182 -1.85 -14.16 0.01
N GLY A 183 -1.85 -14.54 1.30
CA GLY A 183 -1.48 -13.63 2.38
C GLY A 183 -2.53 -12.56 2.66
N GLU A 184 -3.81 -12.82 2.38
CA GLU A 184 -4.93 -11.87 2.50
C GLU A 184 -5.74 -12.05 3.77
N TRP A 185 -5.20 -12.74 4.76
CA TRP A 185 -5.83 -12.91 6.07
C TRP A 185 -7.20 -13.60 6.03
N HIS A 186 -7.41 -14.48 5.07
CA HIS A 186 -8.57 -15.37 4.99
C HIS A 186 -8.18 -16.73 4.38
N THR A 187 -8.96 -17.75 4.69
CA THR A 187 -8.83 -19.09 4.11
C THR A 187 -10.17 -19.54 3.51
N TYR A 188 -11.01 -18.59 3.10
CA TYR A 188 -12.33 -18.89 2.55
C TYR A 188 -12.26 -19.90 1.39
N PRO A 189 -13.15 -20.90 1.34
CA PRO A 189 -14.26 -21.16 2.28
C PRO A 189 -13.88 -21.94 3.55
N ARG A 190 -12.61 -22.36 3.71
CA ARG A 190 -12.09 -23.13 4.86
C ARG A 190 -11.69 -22.18 6.02
N THR A 191 -12.66 -21.41 6.51
CA THR A 191 -12.44 -20.44 7.58
C THR A 191 -11.96 -21.06 8.90
N ASP A 192 -12.20 -22.37 9.06
CA ASP A 192 -11.71 -23.19 10.16
C ASP A 192 -10.16 -23.34 10.19
N LEU A 193 -9.49 -23.10 9.06
CA LEU A 193 -8.04 -23.18 8.94
C LEU A 193 -7.34 -21.83 9.17
N MET A 194 -8.11 -20.74 9.31
CA MET A 194 -7.50 -19.41 9.52
C MET A 194 -6.85 -19.30 10.88
N ALA A 195 -5.75 -18.57 10.94
CA ALA A 195 -5.10 -18.18 12.19
C ALA A 195 -6.10 -17.55 13.17
N ASP A 196 -6.09 -17.96 14.43
CA ASP A 196 -6.92 -17.35 15.46
C ASP A 196 -6.49 -15.91 15.78
N LYS A 197 -7.31 -15.19 16.54
CA LYS A 197 -7.04 -13.78 16.87
C LYS A 197 -5.74 -13.58 17.65
N LYS A 198 -5.30 -14.55 18.42
CA LYS A 198 -4.06 -14.50 19.17
C LYS A 198 -2.86 -14.51 18.22
N VAL A 199 -2.85 -15.42 17.25
CA VAL A 199 -1.78 -15.51 16.24
C VAL A 199 -1.79 -14.27 15.33
N GLN A 200 -2.98 -13.80 14.94
CA GLN A 200 -3.13 -12.56 14.18
C GLN A 200 -2.54 -11.36 14.93
N ASP A 201 -2.80 -11.25 16.23
CA ASP A 201 -2.28 -10.16 17.08
C ASP A 201 -0.75 -10.23 17.21
N GLU A 202 -0.19 -11.43 17.39
CA GLU A 202 1.27 -11.63 17.43
C GLU A 202 1.95 -11.16 16.12
N VAL A 203 1.35 -11.48 14.97
CA VAL A 203 1.86 -11.04 13.67
C VAL A 203 1.72 -9.52 13.49
N LEU A 204 0.59 -8.93 13.89
CA LEU A 204 0.38 -7.49 13.87
C LEU A 204 1.40 -6.76 14.74
N GLN A 205 1.60 -7.21 15.97
CA GLN A 205 2.56 -6.63 16.91
C GLN A 205 3.99 -6.75 16.36
N ALA A 206 4.35 -7.87 15.74
CA ALA A 206 5.64 -8.03 15.09
C ALA A 206 5.85 -7.00 13.99
N TYR A 207 4.89 -6.82 13.08
CA TYR A 207 4.96 -5.79 12.04
C TYR A 207 5.07 -4.38 12.62
N THR A 208 4.21 -4.02 13.56
CA THR A 208 4.20 -2.67 14.14
C THR A 208 5.43 -2.38 15.01
N SER A 209 6.07 -3.42 15.54
CA SER A 209 7.35 -3.30 16.25
C SER A 209 8.52 -3.15 15.31
N ALA A 210 8.52 -3.87 14.18
CA ALA A 210 9.62 -3.94 13.24
C ALA A 210 9.65 -2.76 12.25
N PHE A 211 8.49 -2.21 11.88
CA PHE A 211 8.37 -1.15 10.88
C PHE A 211 7.88 0.15 11.52
N LYS A 212 8.73 1.17 11.50
CA LYS A 212 8.46 2.51 12.05
C LYS A 212 8.43 3.61 10.98
N LYS A 213 9.09 3.36 9.85
CA LYS A 213 9.23 4.30 8.72
C LYS A 213 8.47 3.83 7.49
N THR A 214 8.56 2.55 7.17
CA THR A 214 7.86 1.95 6.03
C THR A 214 6.44 1.59 6.42
N ALA A 215 5.46 2.10 5.71
CA ALA A 215 4.05 1.83 6.02
C ALA A 215 3.69 0.38 5.68
N VAL A 216 3.07 -0.29 6.66
CA VAL A 216 2.50 -1.64 6.53
C VAL A 216 0.98 -1.54 6.45
N LEU A 217 0.37 -2.21 5.47
CA LEU A 217 -1.07 -2.23 5.26
C LEU A 217 -1.63 -3.63 5.55
N VAL A 218 -2.75 -3.69 6.26
CA VAL A 218 -3.46 -4.94 6.57
C VAL A 218 -4.79 -5.04 5.80
N ARG A 219 -5.24 -6.26 5.52
CA ARG A 219 -6.41 -6.48 4.66
C ARG A 219 -7.73 -6.11 5.33
N TYR A 220 -7.94 -6.52 6.57
CA TYR A 220 -9.24 -6.36 7.24
C TYR A 220 -9.17 -5.37 8.38
N PRO A 221 -9.86 -4.21 8.25
CA PRO A 221 -10.10 -3.33 9.40
C PRO A 221 -10.87 -4.06 10.49
N ALA A 222 -10.36 -4.03 11.72
CA ALA A 222 -10.95 -4.72 12.85
C ALA A 222 -10.91 -3.87 14.13
N GLY A 223 -12.09 -3.62 14.69
CA GLY A 223 -12.26 -2.94 15.97
C GLY A 223 -12.25 -3.91 17.16
N LYS A 224 -12.48 -3.36 18.36
CA LYS A 224 -12.46 -4.12 19.63
C LYS A 224 -13.38 -5.35 19.61
N ASN A 225 -14.53 -5.26 18.96
CA ASN A 225 -15.57 -6.28 18.97
C ASN A 225 -15.63 -7.12 17.67
N ASP A 226 -14.59 -7.06 16.80
CA ASP A 226 -14.59 -7.92 15.62
C ASP A 226 -14.51 -9.39 16.03
N ALA A 227 -15.41 -10.22 15.50
CA ALA A 227 -15.52 -11.63 15.86
C ALA A 227 -14.37 -12.47 15.29
N THR A 228 -13.82 -12.08 14.14
CA THR A 228 -12.90 -12.89 13.33
C THR A 228 -11.46 -12.38 13.40
N TYR A 229 -11.27 -11.05 13.37
CA TYR A 229 -9.95 -10.45 13.22
C TYR A 229 -9.45 -9.82 14.52
N ALA A 230 -8.13 -9.90 14.73
CA ALA A 230 -7.46 -9.20 15.82
C ALA A 230 -7.58 -7.69 15.63
N ARG A 231 -7.76 -6.99 16.73
CA ARG A 231 -7.96 -5.54 16.75
C ARG A 231 -6.77 -4.80 16.12
N ASN A 232 -7.04 -3.91 15.18
CA ASN A 232 -6.01 -3.14 14.47
C ASN A 232 -6.40 -1.66 14.21
N ASP A 233 -7.60 -1.25 14.62
CA ASP A 233 -8.07 0.13 14.48
C ASP A 233 -7.17 1.15 15.18
N ASN A 234 -6.53 0.75 16.27
CA ASN A 234 -5.61 1.56 17.07
C ASN A 234 -4.12 1.28 16.81
N GLN A 235 -3.79 0.38 15.89
CA GLN A 235 -2.39 0.06 15.54
C GLN A 235 -1.85 1.02 14.47
N PRO A 236 -0.52 1.28 14.39
CA PRO A 236 0.08 2.14 13.38
C PRO A 236 0.22 1.41 12.02
N VAL A 237 -0.91 0.98 11.46
CA VAL A 237 -1.02 0.29 10.17
C VAL A 237 -2.02 0.99 9.25
N GLY A 238 -1.77 0.94 7.95
CA GLY A 238 -2.75 1.28 6.93
C GLY A 238 -3.66 0.11 6.58
N TYR A 239 -4.53 0.32 5.60
CA TYR A 239 -5.42 -0.73 5.12
C TYR A 239 -5.33 -0.90 3.61
N HIS A 240 -5.64 -2.10 3.11
CA HIS A 240 -5.81 -2.34 1.68
C HIS A 240 -7.07 -3.14 1.38
N ASP A 241 -7.71 -2.79 0.27
CA ASP A 241 -8.92 -3.45 -0.24
C ASP A 241 -8.56 -4.31 -1.45
N ASP A 242 -8.64 -5.64 -1.35
CA ASP A 242 -8.31 -6.56 -2.44
C ASP A 242 -9.48 -6.81 -3.41
N GLN A 243 -10.64 -6.15 -3.20
CA GLN A 243 -11.83 -6.22 -4.06
C GLN A 243 -12.32 -4.83 -4.44
N PHE A 244 -11.36 -3.91 -4.68
CA PHE A 244 -11.68 -2.53 -4.97
C PHE A 244 -12.56 -2.39 -6.21
N SER A 245 -13.60 -1.56 -6.10
CA SER A 245 -14.63 -1.29 -7.10
C SER A 245 -15.60 -2.43 -7.41
N THR A 246 -15.61 -3.50 -6.58
CA THR A 246 -16.70 -4.50 -6.61
C THR A 246 -17.28 -4.75 -5.23
N ALA A 247 -16.46 -4.68 -4.18
CA ALA A 247 -16.86 -4.85 -2.79
C ALA A 247 -16.30 -3.74 -1.86
N THR A 248 -16.13 -2.53 -2.37
CA THR A 248 -15.61 -1.38 -1.62
C THR A 248 -16.72 -0.65 -0.88
N ILE A 249 -17.75 -0.18 -1.60
CA ILE A 249 -18.86 0.58 -1.07
C ILE A 249 -20.13 -0.29 -0.98
N GLU A 250 -20.87 -0.11 0.10
CA GLU A 250 -22.14 -0.80 0.28
C GLU A 250 -23.22 -0.17 -0.59
N LYS A 251 -23.98 -1.02 -1.30
CA LYS A 251 -25.18 -0.60 -2.01
C LYS A 251 -26.42 -1.07 -1.24
N GLY A 252 -26.96 -0.18 -0.43
CA GLY A 252 -28.19 -0.44 0.33
C GLY A 252 -27.94 -0.99 1.74
N THR A 253 -29.04 -1.39 2.42
CA THR A 253 -29.05 -1.82 3.84
C THR A 253 -28.82 -3.32 4.04
N ASN A 254 -28.32 -4.03 3.04
CA ASN A 254 -28.30 -5.48 3.02
C ASN A 254 -27.15 -6.03 3.87
N LYS A 255 -27.47 -6.93 4.83
CA LYS A 255 -26.47 -7.60 5.69
C LYS A 255 -25.45 -8.45 4.93
N GLU A 256 -25.70 -8.74 3.66
CA GLU A 256 -24.79 -9.49 2.78
C GLU A 256 -23.47 -8.77 2.51
N PHE A 257 -23.43 -7.44 2.66
CA PHE A 257 -22.23 -6.62 2.41
C PHE A 257 -21.36 -6.39 3.65
N PHE A 258 -21.56 -7.18 4.69
CA PHE A 258 -20.82 -7.00 5.96
C PHE A 258 -19.29 -7.13 5.80
N TRP A 259 -18.82 -7.82 4.78
CA TRP A 259 -17.40 -8.01 4.49
C TRP A 259 -16.80 -6.92 3.58
N PHE A 260 -17.65 -6.06 2.98
CA PHE A 260 -17.19 -4.95 2.12
C PHE A 260 -16.27 -4.01 2.89
N PHE A 261 -15.32 -3.43 2.16
CA PHE A 261 -14.23 -2.69 2.78
C PHE A 261 -14.71 -1.53 3.67
N LEU A 262 -15.56 -0.62 3.15
CA LEU A 262 -16.06 0.50 3.95
C LEU A 262 -16.98 0.05 5.10
N SER A 263 -17.72 -1.03 4.90
CA SER A 263 -18.52 -1.64 5.96
C SER A 263 -17.65 -2.17 7.11
N LYS A 264 -16.48 -2.74 6.78
CA LYS A 264 -15.45 -3.12 7.77
C LYS A 264 -14.82 -1.91 8.44
N MET A 265 -14.43 -0.89 7.67
CA MET A 265 -13.88 0.37 8.19
C MET A 265 -14.83 1.04 9.20
N GLN A 266 -16.10 1.11 8.88
CA GLN A 266 -17.12 1.71 9.74
C GLN A 266 -17.27 0.93 11.06
N ARG A 267 -17.39 -0.40 11.01
CA ARG A 267 -17.50 -1.24 12.22
C ARG A 267 -16.24 -1.23 13.07
N ALA A 268 -15.09 -1.03 12.45
CA ALA A 268 -13.82 -0.87 13.16
C ALA A 268 -13.64 0.54 13.75
N ASN A 269 -14.56 1.48 13.49
CA ASN A 269 -14.39 2.91 13.80
C ASN A 269 -13.09 3.50 13.20
N ALA A 270 -12.75 3.10 11.97
CA ALA A 270 -11.49 3.40 11.31
C ALA A 270 -11.67 4.29 10.06
N MET A 271 -12.83 4.91 9.85
CA MET A 271 -13.13 5.73 8.67
C MET A 271 -12.15 6.90 8.48
N GLU A 272 -11.59 7.44 9.56
CA GLU A 272 -10.64 8.55 9.53
C GLU A 272 -9.16 8.11 9.52
N LYS A 273 -8.90 6.80 9.43
CA LYS A 273 -7.55 6.24 9.52
C LYS A 273 -6.62 6.73 8.41
N TRP A 274 -7.16 7.00 7.23
CA TRP A 274 -6.45 7.55 6.08
C TRP A 274 -5.73 8.87 6.36
N LYS A 275 -6.15 9.62 7.38
CA LYS A 275 -5.49 10.89 7.76
C LYS A 275 -4.06 10.70 8.27
N ASN A 276 -3.75 9.51 8.78
CA ASN A 276 -2.46 9.20 9.39
C ASN A 276 -1.75 8.01 8.73
N PHE A 277 -2.49 7.13 8.06
CA PHE A 277 -1.96 5.90 7.46
C PHE A 277 -2.54 5.70 6.05
N PRO A 278 -1.74 5.17 5.13
CA PRO A 278 -2.18 5.00 3.74
C PRO A 278 -3.31 3.97 3.62
N VAL A 279 -4.14 4.18 2.61
CA VAL A 279 -5.07 3.18 2.09
C VAL A 279 -4.57 2.77 0.71
N GLY A 280 -4.51 1.47 0.45
CA GLY A 280 -4.15 0.89 -0.83
C GLY A 280 -5.08 -0.25 -1.19
N GLY A 281 -4.74 -1.01 -2.22
CA GLY A 281 -5.53 -2.18 -2.57
C GLY A 281 -5.24 -2.77 -3.94
N GLU A 282 -6.15 -3.63 -4.35
CA GLU A 282 -6.22 -4.21 -5.68
C GLU A 282 -7.61 -3.97 -6.27
N ILE A 283 -7.67 -3.42 -7.47
CA ILE A 283 -8.91 -3.41 -8.25
C ILE A 283 -9.29 -4.88 -8.48
N ALA A 284 -10.55 -5.22 -8.23
CA ALA A 284 -11.01 -6.60 -8.41
C ALA A 284 -10.61 -7.14 -9.79
N PRO A 285 -9.99 -8.33 -9.88
CA PRO A 285 -9.41 -8.82 -11.14
C PRO A 285 -10.40 -8.91 -12.30
N GLU A 286 -11.68 -9.12 -12.03
CA GLU A 286 -12.76 -9.22 -13.03
C GLU A 286 -13.04 -7.87 -13.72
N VAL A 287 -12.63 -6.76 -13.12
CA VAL A 287 -12.81 -5.42 -13.68
C VAL A 287 -11.51 -4.70 -14.02
N TRP A 288 -10.36 -5.39 -13.96
CA TRP A 288 -9.06 -4.80 -14.31
C TRP A 288 -9.08 -4.07 -15.65
N GLY A 289 -8.70 -2.82 -15.64
CA GLY A 289 -8.71 -1.92 -16.80
C GLY A 289 -10.10 -1.54 -17.28
N SER A 290 -11.06 -2.45 -17.30
CA SER A 290 -12.43 -2.20 -17.78
C SER A 290 -13.24 -1.30 -16.84
N ILE A 291 -12.86 -1.18 -15.58
CA ILE A 291 -13.50 -0.26 -14.63
C ILE A 291 -13.45 1.21 -15.08
N PHE A 292 -12.49 1.56 -15.95
CA PHE A 292 -12.35 2.91 -16.52
C PHE A 292 -13.14 3.13 -17.82
N ASP A 293 -13.92 2.15 -18.25
CA ASP A 293 -14.88 2.33 -19.34
C ASP A 293 -16.06 3.18 -18.86
N ARG A 294 -16.69 3.90 -19.83
CA ARG A 294 -17.88 4.70 -19.51
C ARG A 294 -19.00 3.89 -18.83
N HIS A 295 -19.11 2.63 -19.22
CA HIS A 295 -20.08 1.66 -18.70
C HIS A 295 -19.34 0.33 -18.48
N PRO A 296 -18.76 0.11 -17.30
CA PRO A 296 -18.16 -1.18 -16.96
C PRO A 296 -19.20 -2.30 -17.09
N SER A 297 -18.83 -3.37 -17.78
CA SER A 297 -19.78 -4.47 -18.09
C SER A 297 -20.06 -5.40 -16.92
N HIS A 298 -19.18 -5.42 -15.90
CA HIS A 298 -19.33 -6.33 -14.77
C HIS A 298 -20.51 -5.90 -13.88
N PRO A 299 -21.44 -6.79 -13.52
CA PRO A 299 -22.68 -6.43 -12.81
C PRO A 299 -22.42 -5.89 -11.39
N GLN A 300 -21.30 -6.26 -10.77
CA GLN A 300 -20.89 -5.78 -9.44
C GLN A 300 -19.98 -4.55 -9.51
N ALA A 301 -19.66 -4.04 -10.71
CA ALA A 301 -18.82 -2.86 -10.83
C ALA A 301 -19.45 -1.67 -10.07
N GLN A 302 -18.67 -1.06 -9.20
CA GLN A 302 -19.02 0.12 -8.45
C GLN A 302 -18.39 1.35 -9.11
N ASP A 303 -18.94 2.55 -8.84
CA ASP A 303 -18.32 3.78 -9.34
C ASP A 303 -16.93 3.97 -8.75
N PHE A 304 -15.92 3.94 -9.62
CA PHE A 304 -14.53 4.04 -9.20
C PHE A 304 -14.22 5.36 -8.50
N GLY A 305 -14.76 6.47 -9.02
CA GLY A 305 -14.56 7.79 -8.44
C GLY A 305 -15.14 7.91 -7.04
N GLU A 306 -16.32 7.33 -6.84
CA GLU A 306 -16.96 7.27 -5.53
C GLU A 306 -16.19 6.37 -4.56
N CYS A 307 -15.69 5.22 -5.01
CA CYS A 307 -14.81 4.38 -4.20
C CYS A 307 -13.56 5.16 -3.76
N VAL A 308 -12.87 5.86 -4.67
CA VAL A 308 -11.70 6.71 -4.35
C VAL A 308 -12.08 7.79 -3.34
N ARG A 309 -13.18 8.49 -3.56
CA ARG A 309 -13.63 9.60 -2.70
C ARG A 309 -13.91 9.15 -1.26
N GLN A 310 -14.49 7.97 -1.08
CA GLN A 310 -14.86 7.47 0.25
C GLN A 310 -13.71 6.78 0.98
N THR A 311 -12.79 6.15 0.25
CA THR A 311 -11.67 5.41 0.86
C THR A 311 -10.43 6.25 1.04
N HIS A 312 -10.28 7.35 0.31
CA HIS A 312 -9.03 8.13 0.22
C HIS A 312 -7.83 7.26 -0.21
N VAL A 313 -8.08 6.27 -1.06
CA VAL A 313 -7.06 5.33 -1.52
C VAL A 313 -5.91 6.03 -2.22
N SER A 314 -4.67 5.63 -1.90
CA SER A 314 -3.46 6.21 -2.51
C SER A 314 -2.99 5.42 -3.71
N TRP A 315 -3.07 4.09 -3.68
CA TRP A 315 -2.57 3.22 -4.74
C TRP A 315 -3.44 1.98 -4.93
N LEU A 316 -3.50 1.48 -6.14
CA LEU A 316 -4.28 0.29 -6.50
C LEU A 316 -3.53 -0.56 -7.51
N LEU A 317 -3.37 -1.85 -7.22
CA LEU A 317 -2.91 -2.83 -8.20
C LEU A 317 -3.97 -2.98 -9.30
N ASP A 318 -3.57 -2.75 -10.54
CA ASP A 318 -4.36 -3.02 -11.75
C ASP A 318 -3.46 -3.58 -12.85
N SER A 319 -3.56 -4.86 -13.09
CA SER A 319 -2.80 -5.49 -14.18
C SER A 319 -3.40 -5.20 -15.57
N GLY A 320 -4.69 -4.83 -15.66
CA GLY A 320 -5.40 -4.65 -16.93
C GLY A 320 -4.85 -3.49 -17.76
N MET A 321 -4.62 -2.33 -17.14
CA MET A 321 -4.10 -1.14 -17.82
C MET A 321 -2.67 -1.33 -18.38
N PHE A 322 -1.95 -2.34 -17.92
CA PHE A 322 -0.54 -2.57 -18.27
C PHE A 322 -0.30 -3.73 -19.24
N LYS A 323 -1.25 -4.64 -19.42
CA LYS A 323 -1.10 -5.84 -20.28
C LYS A 323 -1.24 -5.55 -21.77
N LYS A 324 -2.11 -4.65 -22.18
CA LYS A 324 -2.48 -4.37 -23.57
C LYS A 324 -2.45 -2.86 -23.83
N LEU A 325 -2.41 -2.47 -25.13
CA LEU A 325 -2.72 -1.10 -25.50
C LEU A 325 -4.19 -0.85 -25.15
N GLN A 326 -4.43 0.26 -24.44
CA GLN A 326 -5.76 0.64 -24.00
C GLN A 326 -6.36 1.70 -24.95
N PRO A 327 -7.68 1.75 -25.15
CA PRO A 327 -8.34 2.83 -25.87
C PRO A 327 -8.02 4.20 -25.23
N THR A 328 -7.89 5.24 -26.05
CA THR A 328 -7.53 6.60 -25.60
C THR A 328 -8.49 7.14 -24.53
N ASN A 329 -9.80 6.91 -24.70
CA ASN A 329 -10.80 7.32 -23.73
C ASN A 329 -10.59 6.66 -22.36
N ARG A 330 -10.31 5.35 -22.32
CA ARG A 330 -10.01 4.62 -21.08
C ARG A 330 -8.78 5.17 -20.39
N ILE A 331 -7.70 5.43 -21.15
CA ILE A 331 -6.47 6.05 -20.60
C ILE A 331 -6.78 7.43 -20.01
N THR A 332 -7.56 8.24 -20.70
CA THR A 332 -7.93 9.58 -20.24
C THR A 332 -8.73 9.51 -18.94
N THR A 333 -9.75 8.65 -18.88
CA THR A 333 -10.56 8.43 -17.69
C THR A 333 -9.70 7.94 -16.52
N ALA A 334 -8.84 6.93 -16.74
CA ALA A 334 -7.95 6.41 -15.72
C ALA A 334 -6.99 7.49 -15.17
N LYS A 335 -6.42 8.34 -16.03
CA LYS A 335 -5.56 9.46 -15.58
C LYS A 335 -6.32 10.45 -14.70
N GLN A 336 -7.56 10.81 -15.06
CA GLN A 336 -8.40 11.71 -14.26
C GLN A 336 -8.69 11.13 -12.87
N HIS A 337 -8.93 9.82 -12.79
CA HIS A 337 -9.13 9.15 -11.50
C HIS A 337 -7.85 9.06 -10.67
N VAL A 338 -6.72 8.73 -11.29
CA VAL A 338 -5.41 8.67 -10.61
C VAL A 338 -5.04 10.03 -9.99
N GLN A 339 -5.36 11.13 -10.63
CA GLN A 339 -5.14 12.46 -10.07
C GLN A 339 -5.86 12.66 -8.72
N LYS A 340 -7.05 12.08 -8.56
CA LYS A 340 -7.86 12.18 -7.33
C LYS A 340 -7.46 11.18 -6.24
N MET A 341 -6.57 10.24 -6.52
CA MET A 341 -6.09 9.26 -5.53
C MET A 341 -5.02 9.89 -4.63
N GLY A 342 -5.04 9.54 -3.34
CA GLY A 342 -4.03 9.95 -2.38
C GLY A 342 -3.92 11.46 -2.23
N TYR A 343 -2.72 12.00 -2.44
CA TYR A 343 -2.44 13.43 -2.28
C TYR A 343 -2.31 14.13 -3.64
N GLU A 344 -2.64 15.43 -3.65
CA GLU A 344 -2.36 16.32 -4.78
C GLU A 344 -1.93 17.70 -4.24
N PHE A 345 -0.60 17.90 -4.11
CA PHE A 345 -0.04 19.15 -3.59
C PHE A 345 0.11 20.17 -4.69
N GLN A 346 -0.34 21.38 -4.40
CA GLN A 346 -0.09 22.59 -5.18
C GLN A 346 0.72 23.58 -4.36
N VAL A 347 1.81 24.11 -4.93
CA VAL A 347 2.42 25.34 -4.42
C VAL A 347 1.52 26.51 -4.84
N THR A 348 0.89 27.19 -3.88
CA THR A 348 -0.04 28.30 -4.17
C THR A 348 0.64 29.65 -4.18
N HIS A 349 1.65 29.83 -3.30
CA HIS A 349 2.42 31.07 -3.20
C HIS A 349 3.87 30.76 -2.87
N VAL A 350 4.75 31.57 -3.38
CA VAL A 350 6.17 31.65 -2.98
C VAL A 350 6.49 33.11 -2.67
N SER A 351 7.08 33.35 -1.52
CA SER A 351 7.60 34.67 -1.15
C SER A 351 9.05 34.56 -0.70
N PHE A 352 9.79 35.63 -0.95
CA PHE A 352 11.18 35.78 -0.54
C PHE A 352 11.26 36.97 0.38
N SER A 353 11.97 36.84 1.49
CA SER A 353 12.26 37.92 2.40
C SER A 353 13.64 37.77 2.97
N GLN A 354 14.23 38.88 3.45
CA GLN A 354 15.50 38.84 4.15
C GLN A 354 15.30 39.33 5.59
N LYS A 355 15.78 38.57 6.55
CA LYS A 355 15.71 38.92 7.98
C LYS A 355 17.06 38.63 8.64
N ALA A 356 17.67 39.63 9.24
CA ALA A 356 18.91 39.49 9.99
C ALA A 356 20.01 38.72 9.21
N ASN A 357 20.29 39.12 7.95
CA ASN A 357 21.25 38.49 7.03
C ASN A 357 20.92 37.01 6.65
N GLN A 358 19.69 36.58 6.82
CA GLN A 358 19.21 35.28 6.34
C GLN A 358 18.14 35.47 5.28
N ASP A 359 18.31 34.82 4.16
CA ASP A 359 17.27 34.73 3.13
C ASP A 359 16.20 33.73 3.57
N ILE A 360 14.95 34.14 3.58
CA ILE A 360 13.80 33.35 3.97
C ILE A 360 12.95 33.11 2.74
N ILE A 361 12.67 31.83 2.44
CA ILE A 361 11.72 31.42 1.42
C ILE A 361 10.50 30.85 2.13
N GLU A 362 9.33 31.45 1.94
CA GLU A 362 8.06 30.92 2.42
C GLU A 362 7.31 30.30 1.26
N ILE A 363 6.90 29.04 1.43
CA ILE A 363 6.15 28.28 0.43
C ILE A 363 4.81 27.87 1.04
N SER A 364 3.72 28.33 0.41
CA SER A 364 2.37 27.89 0.78
C SER A 364 1.95 26.70 -0.06
N LEU A 365 1.56 25.63 0.61
CA LEU A 365 1.09 24.39 -0.02
C LEU A 365 -0.41 24.21 0.25
N LYS A 366 -1.12 23.73 -0.76
CA LYS A 366 -2.50 23.22 -0.65
C LYS A 366 -2.53 21.77 -1.11
N ASN A 367 -3.22 20.91 -0.37
CA ASN A 367 -3.62 19.59 -0.82
C ASN A 367 -5.06 19.66 -1.31
N HIS A 368 -5.31 19.21 -2.55
CA HIS A 368 -6.62 19.28 -3.22
C HIS A 368 -7.51 18.09 -2.92
#